data_7f86725f7ee186ac335ba8c1d863475f
#
_entry.id   7f86725f7ee186ac335ba8c1d863475f
#
_cell.length_a   1.000
_cell.length_b   1.000
_cell.length_c   1.000
_cell.angle_alpha   90.00
_cell.angle_beta   90.00
_cell.angle_gamma   90.00
#
_symmetry.space_group_name_H-M   'P 1'
#
loop_
_entity.id
_entity.type
_entity.pdbx_description
1 polymer ?
#
loop_
_entity_poly.entity_id
_entity_poly.type
_entity_poly.pdbx_seq_one_letter_code
_entity_poly.pdbx_strand_id
1 'polypeptide(L)'
;MKSLINLKNKPDYIRDLAKDLRLRNRSEKTVNGYVYSMLRMERTIGKSPSKCSMKEVTDYMSTMISQGKYSFNTYKQNVCAIRYYYQHIMNRKRVLAQIPYPKRIIENTVILSLGEVGRLLTAITCPKVKLMATIAYACGLRHSEIRNLTTKDIDRERMRLIIRLGKGKKSREVQLPKSVLKRLETFYKKYSSKIAPYFFWTYQRATA
;
A
#
# COMPACT_ATOMS: atom_id res chain seq x y z
N MET A 1 -9.36 0.80 -8.59
CA MET A 1 -8.63 2.09 -8.53
C MET A 1 -9.13 2.83 -7.30
N LYS A 2 -8.25 3.19 -6.34
CA LYS A 2 -8.66 4.11 -5.27
C LYS A 2 -8.90 5.47 -5.93
N SER A 3 -10.07 6.05 -5.70
CA SER A 3 -10.46 7.36 -6.23
C SER A 3 -9.36 8.40 -5.96
N LEU A 4 -9.02 9.16 -6.99
CA LEU A 4 -8.21 10.36 -6.84
C LEU A 4 -8.91 11.27 -5.82
N ILE A 5 -8.16 11.81 -4.86
CA ILE A 5 -8.73 12.82 -3.96
C ILE A 5 -9.20 13.98 -4.83
N ASN A 6 -10.47 14.35 -4.68
CA ASN A 6 -10.98 15.56 -5.29
C ASN A 6 -10.30 16.77 -4.64
N LEU A 7 -9.48 17.47 -5.41
CA LEU A 7 -8.70 18.63 -4.96
C LEU A 7 -9.40 19.96 -5.19
N LYS A 8 -10.55 19.99 -5.92
CA LYS A 8 -11.23 21.23 -6.30
C LYS A 8 -11.54 22.14 -5.11
N ASN A 9 -11.99 21.53 -3.98
CA ASN A 9 -12.39 22.27 -2.78
C ASN A 9 -11.36 22.13 -1.64
N LYS A 10 -10.08 21.92 -1.96
CA LYS A 10 -9.02 21.80 -0.95
C LYS A 10 -8.19 23.07 -0.89
N PRO A 11 -7.60 23.41 0.29
CA PRO A 11 -6.70 24.55 0.44
C PRO A 11 -5.56 24.53 -0.58
N ASP A 12 -5.05 25.71 -0.94
CA ASP A 12 -4.00 25.86 -1.95
C ASP A 12 -2.75 25.03 -1.62
N TYR A 13 -2.31 25.05 -0.37
CA TYR A 13 -1.15 24.29 0.06
C TYR A 13 -1.29 22.77 -0.18
N ILE A 14 -2.52 22.24 -0.16
CA ILE A 14 -2.81 20.84 -0.47
C ILE A 14 -2.72 20.60 -1.98
N ARG A 15 -3.20 21.54 -2.78
CA ARG A 15 -3.10 21.46 -4.25
C ARG A 15 -1.64 21.50 -4.69
N ASP A 16 -0.84 22.39 -4.10
CA ASP A 16 0.59 22.52 -4.37
C ASP A 16 1.36 21.26 -3.95
N LEU A 17 1.08 20.73 -2.76
CA LEU A 17 1.65 19.46 -2.30
C LEU A 17 1.35 18.30 -3.25
N ALA A 18 0.09 18.16 -3.66
CA ALA A 18 -0.31 17.09 -4.55
C ALA A 18 0.30 17.24 -5.95
N LYS A 19 0.40 18.48 -6.46
CA LYS A 19 1.04 18.82 -7.73
C LYS A 19 2.53 18.46 -7.71
N ASP A 20 3.27 18.91 -6.71
CA ASP A 20 4.72 18.64 -6.59
C ASP A 20 5.00 17.13 -6.46
N LEU A 21 4.22 16.40 -5.66
CA LEU A 21 4.34 14.96 -5.53
C LEU A 21 4.11 14.23 -6.86
N ARG A 22 3.13 14.67 -7.68
CA ARG A 22 2.85 14.09 -9.01
C ARG A 22 3.94 14.41 -10.01
N LEU A 23 4.45 15.64 -10.02
CA LEU A 23 5.60 16.04 -10.86
C LEU A 23 6.84 15.18 -10.55
N ARG A 24 7.04 14.78 -9.29
CA ARG A 24 8.10 13.83 -8.87
C ARG A 24 7.72 12.36 -9.06
N ASN A 25 6.68 12.09 -9.84
CA ASN A 25 6.22 10.73 -10.18
C ASN A 25 5.94 9.84 -8.94
N ARG A 26 5.45 10.42 -7.85
CA ARG A 26 5.03 9.65 -6.67
C ARG A 26 3.69 8.94 -6.96
N SER A 27 3.52 7.76 -6.36
CA SER A 27 2.27 7.01 -6.54
C SER A 27 1.07 7.77 -5.96
N GLU A 28 -0.12 7.64 -6.58
CA GLU A 28 -1.34 8.26 -6.04
C GLU A 28 -1.64 7.83 -4.59
N LYS A 29 -1.24 6.61 -4.21
CA LYS A 29 -1.31 6.17 -2.81
C LYS A 29 -0.46 7.03 -1.89
N THR A 30 0.73 7.43 -2.33
CA THR A 30 1.63 8.34 -1.59
C THR A 30 1.05 9.75 -1.54
N VAL A 31 0.56 10.26 -2.67
CA VAL A 31 -0.09 11.59 -2.76
C VAL A 31 -1.25 11.65 -1.78
N ASN A 32 -2.17 10.69 -1.85
CA ASN A 32 -3.33 10.61 -0.97
C ASN A 32 -2.91 10.53 0.50
N GLY A 33 -1.91 9.71 0.81
CA GLY A 33 -1.40 9.55 2.17
C GLY A 33 -0.84 10.85 2.75
N TYR A 34 -0.09 11.60 1.96
CA TYR A 34 0.49 12.88 2.40
C TYR A 34 -0.59 13.95 2.53
N VAL A 35 -1.51 14.04 1.59
CA VAL A 35 -2.66 14.96 1.67
C VAL A 35 -3.48 14.70 2.93
N TYR A 36 -3.83 13.43 3.22
CA TYR A 36 -4.57 13.10 4.44
C TYR A 36 -3.79 13.44 5.71
N SER A 37 -2.47 13.24 5.70
CA SER A 37 -1.63 13.59 6.86
C SER A 37 -1.63 15.09 7.13
N MET A 38 -1.50 15.91 6.09
CA MET A 38 -1.50 17.37 6.22
C MET A 38 -2.86 17.94 6.62
N LEU A 39 -3.96 17.41 6.04
CA LEU A 39 -5.31 17.78 6.45
C LEU A 39 -5.64 17.39 7.89
N ARG A 40 -5.10 16.26 8.37
CA ARG A 40 -5.22 15.85 9.78
C ARG A 40 -4.50 16.83 10.69
N MET A 41 -3.27 17.20 10.35
CA MET A 41 -2.49 18.17 11.11
C MET A 41 -3.22 19.52 11.21
N GLU A 42 -3.70 20.07 10.09
CA GLU A 42 -4.48 21.30 10.04
C GLU A 42 -5.72 21.23 10.95
N ARG A 43 -6.47 20.13 10.84
CA ARG A 43 -7.70 19.91 11.64
C ARG A 43 -7.41 19.81 13.13
N THR A 44 -6.27 19.20 13.51
CA THR A 44 -5.90 19.02 14.93
C THR A 44 -5.36 20.30 15.53
N ILE A 45 -4.56 21.06 14.79
CA ILE A 45 -3.95 22.32 15.27
C ILE A 45 -4.94 23.50 15.12
N GLY A 46 -5.91 23.40 14.21
CA GLY A 46 -6.87 24.49 13.90
C GLY A 46 -6.28 25.60 13.00
N LYS A 47 -5.08 25.40 12.46
CA LYS A 47 -4.38 26.38 11.62
C LYS A 47 -3.82 25.73 10.37
N SER A 48 -3.70 26.52 9.28
CA SER A 48 -2.97 26.09 8.10
C SER A 48 -1.51 25.75 8.45
N PRO A 49 -0.94 24.66 7.95
CA PRO A 49 0.45 24.26 8.20
C PRO A 49 1.48 25.34 7.90
N SER A 50 1.21 26.24 6.95
CA SER A 50 2.08 27.38 6.61
C SER A 50 2.21 28.40 7.75
N LYS A 51 1.20 28.49 8.61
CA LYS A 51 1.12 29.44 9.74
C LYS A 51 1.51 28.81 11.08
N CYS A 52 1.79 27.49 11.10
CA CYS A 52 2.21 26.81 12.32
C CYS A 52 3.64 27.16 12.71
N SER A 53 3.85 27.42 13.99
CA SER A 53 5.17 27.46 14.61
C SER A 53 5.74 26.04 14.72
N MET A 54 7.06 25.93 14.85
CA MET A 54 7.68 24.61 15.00
C MET A 54 7.31 23.93 16.32
N LYS A 55 7.07 24.71 17.36
CA LYS A 55 6.56 24.19 18.64
C LYS A 55 5.21 23.51 18.44
N GLU A 56 4.25 24.14 17.76
CA GLU A 56 2.93 23.53 17.47
C GLU A 56 3.07 22.26 16.64
N VAL A 57 4.01 22.20 15.70
CA VAL A 57 4.27 21.00 14.89
C VAL A 57 4.82 19.86 15.75
N THR A 58 5.81 20.15 16.62
CA THR A 58 6.40 19.13 17.50
C THR A 58 5.41 18.67 18.56
N ASP A 59 4.60 19.57 19.12
CA ASP A 59 3.54 19.26 20.08
C ASP A 59 2.48 18.35 19.43
N TYR A 60 2.08 18.64 18.19
CA TYR A 60 1.18 17.76 17.42
C TYR A 60 1.78 16.36 17.24
N MET A 61 3.06 16.26 16.88
CA MET A 61 3.73 14.97 16.72
C MET A 61 3.82 14.20 18.04
N SER A 62 4.14 14.89 19.13
CA SER A 62 4.17 14.33 20.48
C SER A 62 2.80 13.79 20.90
N THR A 63 1.75 14.56 20.66
CA THR A 63 0.37 14.16 20.93
C THR A 63 -0.04 12.91 20.14
N MET A 64 0.40 12.78 18.89
CA MET A 64 0.15 11.57 18.09
C MET A 64 0.77 10.30 18.71
N ILE A 65 1.93 10.45 19.35
CA ILE A 65 2.61 9.32 20.03
C ILE A 65 1.89 8.99 21.33
N SER A 66 1.66 10.00 22.19
CA SER A 66 1.12 9.81 23.54
C SER A 66 -0.31 9.25 23.55
N GLN A 67 -1.13 9.59 22.55
CA GLN A 67 -2.49 9.07 22.44
C GLN A 67 -2.58 7.57 22.13
N GLY A 68 -1.51 6.93 21.65
CA GLY A 68 -1.49 5.50 21.32
C GLY A 68 -2.48 5.06 20.22
N LYS A 69 -3.27 5.99 19.67
CA LYS A 69 -4.32 5.70 18.66
C LYS A 69 -3.79 5.35 17.28
N TYR A 70 -2.53 5.67 17.00
CA TYR A 70 -1.96 5.54 15.67
C TYR A 70 -0.87 4.47 15.64
N SER A 71 -0.93 3.59 14.63
CA SER A 71 0.15 2.66 14.38
C SER A 71 1.44 3.40 14.04
N PHE A 72 2.60 2.77 14.31
CA PHE A 72 3.91 3.28 13.94
C PHE A 72 3.97 3.73 12.46
N ASN A 73 3.38 2.95 11.56
CA ASN A 73 3.38 3.25 10.12
C ASN A 73 2.58 4.53 9.81
N THR A 74 1.46 4.75 10.50
CA THR A 74 0.66 5.96 10.37
C THR A 74 1.42 7.16 10.89
N TYR A 75 2.05 7.05 12.06
CA TYR A 75 2.91 8.10 12.60
C TYR A 75 4.07 8.44 11.66
N LYS A 76 4.82 7.42 11.21
CA LYS A 76 5.91 7.60 10.23
C LYS A 76 5.44 8.29 8.95
N GLN A 77 4.27 7.92 8.44
CA GLN A 77 3.71 8.57 7.24
C GLN A 77 3.41 10.05 7.48
N ASN A 78 2.87 10.42 8.66
CA ASN A 78 2.65 11.82 9.02
C ASN A 78 3.97 12.60 9.09
N VAL A 79 4.98 12.06 9.77
CA VAL A 79 6.31 12.67 9.83
C VAL A 79 6.88 12.89 8.43
N CYS A 80 6.80 11.89 7.55
CA CYS A 80 7.27 12.01 6.18
C CYS A 80 6.52 13.10 5.39
N ALA A 81 5.20 13.21 5.57
CA ALA A 81 4.38 14.23 4.90
C ALA A 81 4.73 15.64 5.40
N ILE A 82 4.86 15.82 6.71
CA ILE A 82 5.23 17.10 7.33
C ILE A 82 6.62 17.53 6.86
N ARG A 83 7.61 16.64 6.95
CA ARG A 83 8.98 16.93 6.46
C ARG A 83 8.97 17.29 4.98
N TYR A 84 8.24 16.54 4.15
CA TYR A 84 8.13 16.82 2.73
C TYR A 84 7.55 18.21 2.47
N TYR A 85 6.45 18.56 3.15
CA TYR A 85 5.79 19.85 3.02
C TYR A 85 6.74 21.01 3.37
N TYR A 86 7.36 20.96 4.53
CA TYR A 86 8.29 22.04 4.94
C TYR A 86 9.54 22.12 4.06
N GLN A 87 10.01 20.98 3.55
CA GLN A 87 11.19 20.93 2.69
C GLN A 87 10.92 21.45 1.28
N HIS A 88 9.85 20.99 0.65
CA HIS A 88 9.63 21.16 -0.79
C HIS A 88 8.59 22.23 -1.13
N ILE A 89 7.60 22.45 -0.28
CA ILE A 89 6.55 23.44 -0.52
C ILE A 89 6.91 24.75 0.16
N MET A 90 7.34 24.69 1.42
CA MET A 90 7.71 25.89 2.17
C MET A 90 9.17 26.31 2.00
N ASN A 91 10.00 25.47 1.38
CA ASN A 91 11.46 25.66 1.24
C ASN A 91 12.21 25.93 2.56
N ARG A 92 11.70 25.42 3.69
CA ARG A 92 12.25 25.62 5.03
C ARG A 92 13.12 24.44 5.46
N LYS A 93 14.26 24.20 4.82
CA LYS A 93 15.13 23.04 5.08
C LYS A 93 15.68 22.99 6.52
N ARG A 94 15.99 24.13 7.13
CA ARG A 94 16.54 24.21 8.51
C ARG A 94 15.58 23.62 9.56
N VAL A 95 14.29 23.66 9.30
CA VAL A 95 13.25 23.12 10.18
C VAL A 95 13.30 21.60 10.31
N LEU A 96 13.89 20.92 9.33
CA LEU A 96 13.92 19.45 9.29
C LEU A 96 14.73 18.82 10.45
N ALA A 97 15.70 19.54 11.00
CA ALA A 97 16.46 19.08 12.17
C ALA A 97 15.58 18.91 13.42
N GLN A 98 14.51 19.71 13.53
CA GLN A 98 13.57 19.68 14.66
C GLN A 98 12.48 18.61 14.49
N ILE A 99 12.40 17.95 13.33
CA ILE A 99 11.42 16.91 13.02
C ILE A 99 12.15 15.58 12.80
N PRO A 100 12.47 14.83 13.86
CA PRO A 100 13.23 13.59 13.73
C PRO A 100 12.41 12.50 13.01
N TYR A 101 13.11 11.63 12.28
CA TYR A 101 12.49 10.41 11.78
C TYR A 101 12.29 9.41 12.91
N PRO A 102 11.10 8.79 13.02
CA PRO A 102 10.88 7.77 14.04
C PRO A 102 11.73 6.53 13.75
N LYS A 103 12.45 6.07 14.77
CA LYS A 103 13.16 4.79 14.72
C LYS A 103 12.13 3.67 14.98
N ARG A 104 12.14 2.66 14.13
CA ARG A 104 11.33 1.45 14.33
C ARG A 104 12.07 0.50 15.23
N ILE A 105 11.41 0.02 16.27
CA ILE A 105 11.84 -1.18 16.99
C ILE A 105 11.49 -2.35 16.08
N ILE A 106 12.49 -3.11 15.67
CA ILE A 106 12.30 -4.29 14.83
C ILE A 106 12.03 -5.45 15.76
N GLU A 107 10.79 -5.90 15.83
CA GLU A 107 10.44 -7.16 16.46
C GLU A 107 10.78 -8.32 15.53
N ASN A 108 11.23 -9.42 16.09
CA ASN A 108 11.52 -10.62 15.32
C ASN A 108 10.23 -11.13 14.66
N THR A 109 10.28 -11.27 13.35
CA THR A 109 9.13 -11.80 12.60
C THR A 109 9.02 -13.30 12.85
N VAL A 110 7.87 -13.77 13.32
CA VAL A 110 7.59 -15.20 13.43
C VAL A 110 7.50 -15.79 12.01
N ILE A 111 8.36 -16.78 11.74
CA ILE A 111 8.38 -17.51 10.48
C ILE A 111 7.62 -18.81 10.68
N LEU A 112 6.56 -19.02 9.90
CA LEU A 112 5.78 -20.25 9.98
C LEU A 112 6.57 -21.43 9.41
N SER A 113 6.52 -22.54 10.09
CA SER A 113 7.02 -23.84 9.61
C SER A 113 6.16 -24.36 8.46
N LEU A 114 6.69 -25.32 7.69
CA LEU A 114 5.97 -25.93 6.58
C LEU A 114 4.63 -26.57 7.02
N GLY A 115 4.62 -27.21 8.17
CA GLY A 115 3.42 -27.82 8.76
C GLY A 115 2.36 -26.79 9.13
N GLU A 116 2.77 -25.63 9.68
CA GLU A 116 1.86 -24.53 10.03
C GLU A 116 1.25 -23.91 8.79
N VAL A 117 2.05 -23.70 7.73
CA VAL A 117 1.54 -23.22 6.43
C VAL A 117 0.53 -24.22 5.85
N GLY A 118 0.80 -25.53 5.94
CA GLY A 118 -0.13 -26.57 5.51
C GLY A 118 -1.47 -26.49 6.24
N ARG A 119 -1.45 -26.39 7.58
CA ARG A 119 -2.66 -26.23 8.41
C ARG A 119 -3.41 -24.94 8.06
N LEU A 120 -2.69 -23.82 7.91
CA LEU A 120 -3.29 -22.54 7.52
C LEU A 120 -4.03 -22.65 6.18
N LEU A 121 -3.37 -23.21 5.16
CA LEU A 121 -3.98 -23.38 3.83
C LEU A 121 -5.17 -24.33 3.87
N THR A 122 -5.16 -25.35 4.72
CA THR A 122 -6.26 -26.29 4.86
C THR A 122 -7.47 -25.64 5.52
N ALA A 123 -7.26 -24.80 6.54
CA ALA A 123 -8.31 -24.09 7.27
C ALA A 123 -9.07 -23.05 6.42
N ILE A 124 -8.48 -22.59 5.30
CA ILE A 124 -9.15 -21.64 4.42
C ILE A 124 -10.26 -22.34 3.64
N THR A 125 -11.51 -22.00 3.92
CA THR A 125 -12.71 -22.57 3.28
C THR A 125 -13.02 -21.94 1.92
N CYS A 126 -12.80 -20.62 1.77
CA CYS A 126 -13.07 -19.92 0.51
C CYS A 126 -12.04 -20.30 -0.58
N PRO A 127 -12.45 -20.93 -1.69
CA PRO A 127 -11.54 -21.42 -2.73
C PRO A 127 -10.66 -20.31 -3.34
N LYS A 128 -11.22 -19.12 -3.52
CA LYS A 128 -10.49 -17.95 -4.02
C LYS A 128 -9.37 -17.52 -3.07
N VAL A 129 -9.68 -17.37 -1.78
CA VAL A 129 -8.69 -16.96 -0.78
C VAL A 129 -7.63 -18.03 -0.62
N LYS A 130 -8.02 -19.31 -0.64
CA LYS A 130 -7.09 -20.44 -0.59
C LYS A 130 -6.11 -20.43 -1.76
N LEU A 131 -6.61 -20.22 -2.98
CA LEU A 131 -5.74 -20.10 -4.16
C LEU A 131 -4.82 -18.90 -4.09
N MET A 132 -5.31 -17.73 -3.66
CA MET A 132 -4.48 -16.52 -3.47
C MET A 132 -3.37 -16.77 -2.44
N ALA A 133 -3.68 -17.38 -1.30
CA ALA A 133 -2.70 -17.72 -0.27
C ALA A 133 -1.67 -18.74 -0.77
N THR A 134 -2.13 -19.76 -1.53
CA THR A 134 -1.24 -20.75 -2.15
C THR A 134 -0.24 -20.09 -3.11
N ILE A 135 -0.70 -19.19 -3.97
CA ILE A 135 0.17 -18.46 -4.91
C ILE A 135 1.12 -17.53 -4.15
N ALA A 136 0.62 -16.83 -3.11
CA ALA A 136 1.45 -15.96 -2.28
C ALA A 136 2.64 -16.74 -1.70
N TYR A 137 2.36 -17.89 -1.12
CA TYR A 137 3.36 -18.75 -0.50
C TYR A 137 4.32 -19.36 -1.53
N ALA A 138 3.79 -20.02 -2.57
CA ALA A 138 4.58 -20.79 -3.52
C ALA A 138 5.42 -19.92 -4.47
N CYS A 139 4.94 -18.72 -4.81
CA CYS A 139 5.59 -17.82 -5.78
C CYS A 139 6.15 -16.55 -5.14
N GLY A 140 6.03 -16.35 -3.84
CA GLY A 140 6.52 -15.15 -3.14
C GLY A 140 5.88 -13.84 -3.62
N LEU A 141 4.60 -13.88 -4.02
CA LEU A 141 3.91 -12.71 -4.55
C LEU A 141 3.33 -11.84 -3.45
N ARG A 142 3.39 -10.51 -3.66
CA ARG A 142 2.72 -9.56 -2.79
C ARG A 142 1.20 -9.62 -3.01
N HIS A 143 0.41 -9.34 -1.98
CA HIS A 143 -1.06 -9.29 -2.07
C HIS A 143 -1.56 -8.45 -3.27
N SER A 144 -0.95 -7.28 -3.51
CA SER A 144 -1.33 -6.41 -4.63
C SER A 144 -1.00 -7.02 -6.00
N GLU A 145 0.06 -7.80 -6.10
CA GLU A 145 0.47 -8.48 -7.34
C GLU A 145 -0.51 -9.61 -7.66
N ILE A 146 -0.86 -10.43 -6.66
CA ILE A 146 -1.85 -11.50 -6.82
C ILE A 146 -3.21 -10.92 -7.23
N ARG A 147 -3.66 -9.85 -6.57
CA ARG A 147 -4.94 -9.22 -6.89
C ARG A 147 -5.02 -8.70 -8.32
N ASN A 148 -3.90 -8.23 -8.86
CA ASN A 148 -3.83 -7.69 -10.22
C ASN A 148 -3.39 -8.73 -11.27
N LEU A 149 -3.24 -9.99 -10.88
CA LEU A 149 -2.84 -11.07 -11.79
C LEU A 149 -3.91 -11.28 -12.88
N THR A 150 -3.46 -11.39 -14.12
CA THR A 150 -4.29 -11.68 -15.29
C THR A 150 -3.89 -13.01 -15.93
N THR A 151 -4.73 -13.55 -16.79
CA THR A 151 -4.40 -14.76 -17.56
C THR A 151 -3.20 -14.54 -18.49
N LYS A 152 -2.99 -13.31 -18.97
CA LYS A 152 -1.86 -12.93 -19.84
C LYS A 152 -0.52 -12.89 -19.11
N ASP A 153 -0.52 -12.95 -17.78
CA ASP A 153 0.69 -12.96 -16.95
C ASP A 153 1.21 -14.38 -16.68
N ILE A 154 0.51 -15.41 -17.18
CA ILE A 154 0.85 -16.81 -16.99
C ILE A 154 1.52 -17.34 -18.26
N ASP A 155 2.84 -17.52 -18.20
CA ASP A 155 3.61 -18.20 -19.25
C ASP A 155 3.69 -19.71 -18.92
N ARG A 156 2.86 -20.50 -19.61
CA ARG A 156 2.76 -21.94 -19.39
C ARG A 156 3.97 -22.71 -19.95
N GLU A 157 4.50 -22.25 -21.07
CA GLU A 157 5.62 -22.94 -21.73
C GLU A 157 6.89 -22.81 -20.89
N ARG A 158 7.15 -21.60 -20.38
CA ARG A 158 8.32 -21.34 -19.55
C ARG A 158 8.08 -21.56 -18.06
N MET A 159 6.86 -21.94 -17.67
CA MET A 159 6.47 -22.15 -16.27
C MET A 159 6.80 -20.94 -15.40
N ARG A 160 6.37 -19.74 -15.84
CA ARG A 160 6.64 -18.48 -15.18
C ARG A 160 5.38 -17.62 -15.00
N LEU A 161 5.41 -16.77 -13.98
CA LEU A 161 4.47 -15.66 -13.78
C LEU A 161 5.20 -14.35 -14.08
N ILE A 162 4.62 -13.54 -14.95
CA ILE A 162 5.13 -12.20 -15.30
C ILE A 162 4.46 -11.19 -14.41
N ILE A 163 5.19 -10.66 -13.43
CA ILE A 163 4.68 -9.64 -12.51
C ILE A 163 4.94 -8.26 -13.09
N ARG A 164 3.90 -7.69 -13.71
CA ARG A 164 3.94 -6.35 -14.28
C ARG A 164 3.76 -5.31 -13.18
N LEU A 165 4.46 -4.19 -13.25
CA LEU A 165 4.29 -3.04 -12.37
C LEU A 165 4.39 -3.37 -10.87
N GLY A 166 5.37 -4.18 -10.48
CA GLY A 166 5.72 -4.43 -9.09
C GLY A 166 6.10 -3.14 -8.32
N LYS A 167 6.52 -3.26 -7.07
CA LYS A 167 6.98 -2.12 -6.27
C LYS A 167 8.10 -1.36 -7.00
N GLY A 168 7.91 -0.06 -7.23
CA GLY A 168 8.83 0.78 -7.99
C GLY A 168 8.68 0.68 -9.52
N LYS A 169 7.54 0.19 -10.03
CA LYS A 169 7.23 0.00 -11.46
C LYS A 169 8.20 -0.94 -12.19
N LYS A 170 8.94 -1.78 -11.46
CA LYS A 170 9.81 -2.80 -12.05
C LYS A 170 9.01 -4.08 -12.27
N SER A 171 9.08 -4.64 -13.48
CA SER A 171 8.59 -5.99 -13.77
C SER A 171 9.58 -7.04 -13.31
N ARG A 172 9.08 -8.22 -12.95
CA ARG A 172 9.91 -9.39 -12.67
C ARG A 172 9.18 -10.66 -13.08
N GLU A 173 9.93 -11.68 -13.37
CA GLU A 173 9.43 -13.04 -13.57
C GLU A 173 9.63 -13.86 -12.31
N VAL A 174 8.69 -14.77 -12.05
CA VAL A 174 8.73 -15.68 -10.91
C VAL A 174 8.40 -17.08 -11.41
N GLN A 175 9.08 -18.08 -10.89
CA GLN A 175 8.82 -19.47 -11.23
C GLN A 175 7.40 -19.87 -10.81
N LEU A 176 6.70 -20.59 -11.70
CA LEU A 176 5.35 -21.09 -11.47
C LEU A 176 5.41 -22.62 -11.26
N PRO A 177 5.25 -23.13 -10.03
CA PRO A 177 5.20 -24.56 -9.80
C PRO A 177 4.03 -25.23 -10.54
N LYS A 178 4.25 -26.43 -11.08
CA LYS A 178 3.21 -27.22 -11.81
C LYS A 178 1.92 -27.40 -10.99
N SER A 179 2.07 -27.62 -9.69
CA SER A 179 0.93 -27.76 -8.78
C SER A 179 0.08 -26.49 -8.67
N VAL A 180 0.73 -25.31 -8.72
CA VAL A 180 0.03 -24.01 -8.69
C VAL A 180 -0.65 -23.75 -10.02
N LEU A 181 0.00 -24.05 -11.15
CA LEU A 181 -0.60 -23.93 -12.48
C LEU A 181 -1.87 -24.76 -12.58
N LYS A 182 -1.83 -26.04 -12.18
CA LYS A 182 -3.01 -26.94 -12.18
C LYS A 182 -4.17 -26.36 -11.34
N ARG A 183 -3.89 -25.77 -10.18
CA ARG A 183 -4.91 -25.11 -9.33
C ARG A 183 -5.47 -23.86 -9.98
N LEU A 184 -4.65 -23.05 -10.63
CA LEU A 184 -5.08 -21.88 -11.41
C LEU A 184 -6.02 -22.29 -12.55
N GLU A 185 -5.66 -23.32 -13.30
CA GLU A 185 -6.48 -23.83 -14.41
C GLU A 185 -7.83 -24.38 -13.93
N THR A 186 -7.82 -25.17 -12.86
CA THR A 186 -9.04 -25.69 -12.24
C THR A 186 -9.96 -24.56 -11.78
N PHE A 187 -9.38 -23.55 -11.14
CA PHE A 187 -10.12 -22.37 -10.69
C PHE A 187 -10.68 -21.58 -11.89
N TYR A 188 -9.86 -21.37 -12.92
CA TYR A 188 -10.28 -20.68 -14.14
C TYR A 188 -11.44 -21.41 -14.83
N LYS A 189 -11.32 -22.72 -15.05
CA LYS A 189 -12.38 -23.55 -15.66
C LYS A 189 -13.71 -23.42 -14.91
N LYS A 190 -13.66 -23.42 -13.57
CA LYS A 190 -14.86 -23.35 -12.72
C LYS A 190 -15.51 -21.96 -12.70
N TYR A 191 -14.73 -20.90 -12.87
CA TYR A 191 -15.21 -19.52 -12.66
C TYR A 191 -15.00 -18.61 -13.88
N SER A 192 -14.60 -19.14 -15.04
CA SER A 192 -14.21 -18.36 -16.23
C SER A 192 -15.32 -17.42 -16.75
N SER A 193 -16.58 -17.80 -16.65
CA SER A 193 -17.72 -16.95 -17.04
C SER A 193 -17.86 -15.66 -16.23
N LYS A 194 -17.19 -15.60 -15.08
CA LYS A 194 -17.22 -14.46 -14.13
C LYS A 194 -15.88 -13.71 -14.04
N ILE A 195 -14.88 -14.13 -14.83
CA ILE A 195 -13.52 -13.61 -14.77
C ILE A 195 -13.26 -12.68 -15.97
N ALA A 196 -13.10 -11.39 -15.73
CA ALA A 196 -12.58 -10.42 -16.70
C ALA A 196 -12.00 -9.21 -15.97
N PRO A 197 -11.00 -8.58 -16.47
CA PRO A 197 -9.72 -9.03 -17.04
C PRO A 197 -8.75 -9.58 -15.98
N TYR A 198 -9.08 -9.38 -14.69
CA TYR A 198 -8.25 -9.79 -13.55
C TYR A 198 -8.71 -11.12 -12.98
N PHE A 199 -7.78 -12.03 -12.72
CA PHE A 199 -8.04 -13.39 -12.27
C PHE A 199 -8.92 -13.48 -11.00
N PHE A 200 -8.80 -12.48 -10.09
CA PHE A 200 -9.48 -12.48 -8.80
C PHE A 200 -10.46 -11.32 -8.56
N TRP A 201 -10.69 -10.43 -9.52
CA TRP A 201 -11.49 -9.22 -9.27
C TRP A 201 -12.99 -9.43 -9.18
N THR A 202 -13.54 -10.35 -9.97
CA THR A 202 -14.98 -10.44 -10.21
C THR A 202 -15.80 -11.06 -9.08
N TYR A 203 -15.16 -11.67 -8.10
CA TYR A 203 -15.87 -12.42 -7.06
C TYR A 203 -16.38 -11.56 -5.88
N GLN A 204 -16.09 -10.28 -5.81
CA GLN A 204 -16.47 -9.43 -4.67
C GLN A 204 -17.92 -8.92 -4.69
N ARG A 205 -18.68 -9.12 -5.79
CA ARG A 205 -20.06 -8.61 -5.91
C ARG A 205 -21.16 -9.68 -5.75
N ALA A 206 -20.81 -10.90 -5.44
CA ALA A 206 -21.78 -12.00 -5.37
C ALA A 206 -22.17 -12.45 -3.94
N THR A 207 -21.69 -11.75 -2.91
CA THR A 207 -22.06 -11.99 -1.51
C THR A 207 -22.31 -10.66 -0.81
N ALA A 208 -23.43 -10.05 -1.14
CA ALA A 208 -24.17 -9.10 -0.32
C ALA A 208 -25.64 -9.45 -0.44
#